data_28c2f79ddb69c93cddc2391465c86b75
#
_entry.id   28c2f79ddb69c93cddc2391465c86b75
#
_cell.length_a   1.000
_cell.length_b   1.000
_cell.length_c   1.000
_cell.angle_alpha   90.00
_cell.angle_beta   90.00
_cell.angle_gamma   90.00
#
_symmetry.space_group_name_H-M   'P 1'
#
loop_
_entity.id
_entity.type
_entity.pdbx_description
1 polymer ?
#
loop_
_entity_poly.entity_id
_entity_poly.type
_entity_poly.pdbx_seq_one_letter_code
_entity_poly.pdbx_strand_id
1 'polypeptide(L)'
;GDPEALHDSLFRRILTLDPATRVFPAHDYKGRQQSTIGQELATNPRLQARDRAAFVEMMRNLNLSMPTHVTEALRTNMSGGKSVAQLLAEAAARVPFMSLDELKARVEAASAAEPTADDLIVLDVRERDAYESGHIPRARLLPRGQIELRVNQELPDPTRRILVCCELGYVSTLAAATLHEMGFANVVALDGGMKAWRVAGYPVNSGAQA
;
A
#
# COMPACT_ATOMS: atom_id res chain seq x y z
N GLY A 1 21.00 -3.82 -11.49
CA GLY A 1 21.39 -2.56 -12.13
C GLY A 1 22.30 -2.82 -13.32
N ASP A 2 22.52 -1.82 -14.15
CA ASP A 2 23.42 -1.87 -15.32
C ASP A 2 24.80 -1.32 -14.93
N PRO A 3 25.84 -2.18 -14.81
CA PRO A 3 27.20 -1.75 -14.44
C PRO A 3 27.84 -0.84 -15.46
N GLU A 4 27.49 -0.95 -16.76
CA GLU A 4 28.02 -0.11 -17.81
C GLU A 4 27.48 1.31 -17.72
N ALA A 5 26.16 1.45 -17.57
CA ALA A 5 25.53 2.75 -17.34
C ALA A 5 26.00 3.40 -16.01
N LEU A 6 26.27 2.59 -14.99
CA LEU A 6 26.84 3.07 -13.73
C LEU A 6 28.24 3.62 -13.91
N HIS A 7 29.11 2.91 -14.65
CA HIS A 7 30.45 3.40 -14.97
C HIS A 7 30.40 4.76 -15.69
N ASP A 8 29.57 4.87 -16.73
CA ASP A 8 29.43 6.11 -17.48
C ASP A 8 28.92 7.27 -16.61
N SER A 9 27.96 6.99 -15.74
CA SER A 9 27.42 7.99 -14.81
C SER A 9 28.47 8.45 -13.79
N LEU A 10 29.24 7.53 -13.23
CA LEU A 10 30.29 7.85 -12.26
C LEU A 10 31.44 8.59 -12.91
N PHE A 11 32.10 7.98 -13.91
CA PHE A 11 33.37 8.47 -14.41
C PHE A 11 33.25 9.65 -15.40
N ARG A 12 32.08 9.78 -16.08
CA ARG A 12 31.87 10.89 -17.04
C ARG A 12 31.10 12.08 -16.50
N ARG A 13 30.40 11.90 -15.35
CA ARG A 13 29.54 12.97 -14.82
C ARG A 13 29.86 13.32 -13.37
N ILE A 14 29.84 12.33 -12.45
CA ILE A 14 29.92 12.59 -11.02
C ILE A 14 31.37 12.87 -10.59
N LEU A 15 32.28 12.00 -10.99
CA LEU A 15 33.71 12.11 -10.59
C LEU A 15 34.49 13.19 -11.33
N THR A 16 33.87 13.87 -12.29
CA THR A 16 34.41 15.07 -12.96
C THR A 16 34.10 16.36 -12.22
N LEU A 17 33.28 16.31 -11.17
CA LEU A 17 33.00 17.47 -10.32
C LEU A 17 34.24 17.87 -9.51
N ASP A 18 34.21 19.11 -8.99
CA ASP A 18 35.28 19.61 -8.13
C ASP A 18 35.61 18.61 -7.01
N PRO A 19 36.89 18.24 -6.79
CA PRO A 19 37.29 17.33 -5.73
C PRO A 19 36.82 17.71 -4.33
N ALA A 20 36.56 19.00 -4.06
CA ALA A 20 36.00 19.49 -2.81
C ALA A 20 34.45 19.29 -2.69
N THR A 21 33.78 18.90 -3.79
CA THR A 21 32.33 18.65 -3.77
C THR A 21 31.99 17.59 -2.75
N ARG A 22 31.06 17.93 -1.83
CA ARG A 22 30.64 17.02 -0.75
C ARG A 22 29.73 15.94 -1.27
N VAL A 23 29.92 14.72 -0.79
CA VAL A 23 29.13 13.53 -1.08
C VAL A 23 28.46 13.09 0.20
N PHE A 24 27.14 12.98 0.18
CA PHE A 24 26.32 12.48 1.29
C PHE A 24 25.77 11.10 0.93
N PRO A 25 26.17 10.03 1.63
CA PRO A 25 25.63 8.70 1.38
C PRO A 25 24.18 8.60 1.87
N ALA A 26 23.32 7.93 1.11
CA ALA A 26 21.97 7.62 1.55
C ALA A 26 21.97 6.65 2.77
N HIS A 27 22.95 5.73 2.81
CA HIS A 27 23.20 4.83 3.92
C HIS A 27 24.72 4.72 4.15
N ASP A 28 25.15 4.92 5.39
CA ASP A 28 26.52 4.64 5.77
C ASP A 28 26.57 3.61 6.89
N TYR A 29 27.16 2.46 6.60
CA TYR A 29 27.34 1.37 7.56
C TYR A 29 28.66 1.50 8.37
N LYS A 30 29.43 2.57 8.15
CA LYS A 30 30.76 2.79 8.78
C LYS A 30 30.82 4.07 9.63
N GLY A 31 29.69 4.74 9.85
CA GLY A 31 29.61 5.96 10.65
C GLY A 31 30.10 7.23 9.94
N ARG A 32 30.21 7.24 8.62
CA ARG A 32 30.58 8.41 7.83
C ARG A 32 29.34 9.19 7.41
N GLN A 33 29.19 10.40 7.91
CA GLN A 33 28.07 11.27 7.54
C GLN A 33 28.26 11.95 6.17
N GLN A 34 29.49 12.15 5.73
CA GLN A 34 29.86 12.78 4.46
C GLN A 34 31.27 12.39 4.04
N SER A 35 31.54 12.54 2.74
CA SER A 35 32.86 12.51 2.13
C SER A 35 32.99 13.61 1.07
N THR A 36 34.05 13.60 0.25
CA THR A 36 34.18 14.45 -0.92
C THR A 36 34.55 13.62 -2.15
N ILE A 37 34.35 14.18 -3.35
CA ILE A 37 34.73 13.51 -4.61
C ILE A 37 36.20 13.12 -4.57
N GLY A 38 37.09 14.01 -4.10
CA GLY A 38 38.52 13.73 -3.95
C GLY A 38 38.81 12.58 -2.99
N GLN A 39 38.12 12.53 -1.85
CA GLN A 39 38.24 11.42 -0.89
C GLN A 39 37.75 10.09 -1.48
N GLU A 40 36.62 10.10 -2.15
CA GLU A 40 36.09 8.90 -2.81
C GLU A 40 37.04 8.39 -3.90
N LEU A 41 37.56 9.26 -4.72
CA LEU A 41 38.57 8.90 -5.73
C LEU A 41 39.86 8.31 -5.14
N ALA A 42 40.27 8.77 -3.96
CA ALA A 42 41.47 8.30 -3.30
C ALA A 42 41.29 7.00 -2.52
N THR A 43 40.12 6.80 -1.91
CA THR A 43 39.94 5.77 -0.89
C THR A 43 38.88 4.71 -1.21
N ASN A 44 37.99 4.95 -2.17
CA ASN A 44 36.93 4.01 -2.49
C ASN A 44 37.46 2.86 -3.38
N PRO A 45 37.52 1.62 -2.90
CA PRO A 45 38.08 0.50 -3.67
C PRO A 45 37.39 0.28 -5.02
N ARG A 46 36.08 0.57 -5.11
CA ARG A 46 35.31 0.39 -6.34
C ARG A 46 35.64 1.41 -7.42
N LEU A 47 36.21 2.55 -7.06
CA LEU A 47 36.61 3.59 -7.99
C LEU A 47 38.07 3.47 -8.47
N GLN A 48 38.80 2.46 -7.95
CA GLN A 48 40.19 2.22 -8.39
C GLN A 48 40.23 1.51 -9.75
N ALA A 49 39.24 0.74 -10.10
CA ALA A 49 39.07 0.13 -11.43
C ALA A 49 38.50 1.16 -12.41
N ARG A 50 39.38 2.03 -12.96
CA ARG A 50 38.95 3.11 -13.87
C ARG A 50 38.65 2.63 -15.30
N ASP A 51 39.22 1.49 -15.70
CA ASP A 51 38.89 0.87 -16.97
C ASP A 51 37.46 0.31 -16.91
N ARG A 52 36.68 0.57 -17.98
CA ARG A 52 35.27 0.24 -18.04
C ARG A 52 35.04 -1.30 -17.92
N ALA A 53 35.87 -2.07 -18.63
CA ALA A 53 35.73 -3.53 -18.61
C ALA A 53 36.04 -4.11 -17.22
N ALA A 54 37.12 -3.66 -16.60
CA ALA A 54 37.50 -4.07 -15.24
C ALA A 54 36.47 -3.65 -14.19
N PHE A 55 35.89 -2.46 -14.32
CA PHE A 55 34.82 -2.00 -13.43
C PHE A 55 33.56 -2.85 -13.58
N VAL A 56 33.14 -3.12 -14.80
CA VAL A 56 31.95 -3.95 -15.11
C VAL A 56 32.12 -5.36 -14.57
N GLU A 57 33.28 -5.97 -14.79
CA GLU A 57 33.60 -7.30 -14.28
C GLU A 57 33.58 -7.34 -12.75
N MET A 58 34.22 -6.38 -12.09
CA MET A 58 34.21 -6.25 -10.63
C MET A 58 32.79 -6.10 -10.10
N MET A 59 31.95 -5.26 -10.73
CA MET A 59 30.58 -5.04 -10.30
C MET A 59 29.66 -6.26 -10.51
N ARG A 60 29.88 -7.06 -11.57
CA ARG A 60 29.17 -8.32 -11.82
C ARG A 60 29.52 -9.41 -10.80
N ASN A 61 30.74 -9.41 -10.33
CA ASN A 61 31.25 -10.38 -9.36
C ASN A 61 30.96 -10.02 -7.88
N LEU A 62 30.26 -8.90 -7.64
CA LEU A 62 29.79 -8.55 -6.29
C LEU A 62 28.67 -9.50 -5.88
N ASN A 63 29.00 -10.51 -5.08
CA ASN A 63 28.03 -11.41 -4.44
C ASN A 63 27.29 -10.72 -3.30
N LEU A 64 26.44 -9.76 -3.66
CA LEU A 64 25.57 -9.07 -2.69
C LEU A 64 24.25 -9.82 -2.56
N SER A 65 23.79 -10.01 -1.34
CA SER A 65 22.42 -10.52 -1.10
C SER A 65 21.42 -9.54 -1.69
N MET A 66 20.45 -10.05 -2.47
CA MET A 66 19.38 -9.24 -3.02
C MET A 66 18.48 -8.74 -1.89
N PRO A 67 18.24 -7.41 -1.78
CA PRO A 67 17.27 -6.91 -0.82
C PRO A 67 15.88 -7.47 -1.08
N THR A 68 15.15 -7.76 0.00
CA THR A 68 13.73 -8.12 -0.08
C THR A 68 12.98 -7.00 -0.83
N HIS A 69 12.10 -7.33 -1.76
CA HIS A 69 11.32 -6.38 -2.56
C HIS A 69 12.09 -5.54 -3.61
N VAL A 70 13.37 -5.81 -3.89
CA VAL A 70 14.13 -5.04 -4.90
C VAL A 70 13.48 -5.09 -6.29
N THR A 71 12.90 -6.22 -6.68
CA THR A 71 12.24 -6.39 -7.98
C THR A 71 11.01 -5.49 -8.10
N GLU A 72 10.21 -5.38 -7.05
CA GLU A 72 9.04 -4.49 -7.01
C GLU A 72 9.46 -3.02 -7.06
N ALA A 73 10.46 -2.64 -6.26
CA ALA A 73 10.99 -1.28 -6.24
C ALA A 73 11.57 -0.87 -7.60
N LEU A 74 12.33 -1.75 -8.25
CA LEU A 74 12.88 -1.49 -9.59
C LEU A 74 11.78 -1.31 -10.63
N ARG A 75 10.76 -2.19 -10.63
CA ARG A 75 9.63 -2.09 -11.56
C ARG A 75 8.92 -0.73 -11.39
N THR A 76 8.60 -0.37 -10.17
CA THR A 76 7.92 0.90 -9.85
C THR A 76 8.76 2.12 -10.28
N ASN A 77 10.05 2.12 -9.97
CA ASN A 77 10.94 3.22 -10.32
C ASN A 77 11.18 3.36 -11.84
N MET A 78 11.18 2.25 -12.58
CA MET A 78 11.37 2.26 -14.03
C MET A 78 10.10 2.59 -14.82
N SER A 79 8.93 2.20 -14.32
CA SER A 79 7.65 2.41 -15.00
C SER A 79 6.93 3.69 -14.59
N GLY A 80 7.37 4.36 -13.53
CA GLY A 80 6.66 5.49 -12.93
C GLY A 80 5.34 5.11 -12.25
N GLY A 81 5.07 3.79 -12.09
CA GLY A 81 3.89 3.28 -11.40
C GLY A 81 3.97 3.45 -9.89
N LYS A 82 2.82 3.36 -9.22
CA LYS A 82 2.75 3.39 -7.76
C LYS A 82 2.95 2.01 -7.16
N SER A 83 3.67 1.93 -6.04
CA SER A 83 3.70 0.72 -5.21
C SER A 83 2.38 0.56 -4.45
N VAL A 84 2.10 -0.67 -3.97
CA VAL A 84 0.93 -0.92 -3.11
C VAL A 84 0.94 -0.02 -1.87
N ALA A 85 2.10 0.19 -1.25
CA ALA A 85 2.24 1.08 -0.10
C ALA A 85 1.85 2.53 -0.42
N GLN A 86 2.25 3.04 -1.59
CA GLN A 86 1.85 4.38 -2.05
C GLN A 86 0.35 4.47 -2.33
N LEU A 87 -0.24 3.46 -2.99
CA LEU A 87 -1.68 3.42 -3.24
C LEU A 87 -2.48 3.41 -1.94
N LEU A 88 -2.06 2.61 -0.95
CA LEU A 88 -2.69 2.56 0.36
C LEU A 88 -2.55 3.87 1.14
N ALA A 89 -1.37 4.49 1.13
CA ALA A 89 -1.14 5.77 1.79
C ALA A 89 -2.02 6.90 1.20
N GLU A 90 -2.10 6.97 -0.13
CA GLU A 90 -2.95 7.95 -0.82
C GLU A 90 -4.44 7.71 -0.56
N ALA A 91 -4.88 6.45 -0.54
CA ALA A 91 -6.26 6.11 -0.22
C ALA A 91 -6.58 6.45 1.25
N ALA A 92 -5.71 6.07 2.20
CA ALA A 92 -5.89 6.34 3.62
C ALA A 92 -5.91 7.84 3.96
N ALA A 93 -5.22 8.68 3.18
CA ALA A 93 -5.26 10.13 3.35
C ALA A 93 -6.62 10.76 2.98
N ARG A 94 -7.46 10.05 2.22
CA ARG A 94 -8.76 10.55 1.71
C ARG A 94 -9.96 9.84 2.33
N VAL A 95 -9.78 8.62 2.80
CA VAL A 95 -10.86 7.76 3.32
C VAL A 95 -10.93 7.92 4.85
N PRO A 96 -12.07 8.33 5.41
CA PRO A 96 -12.29 8.30 6.85
C PRO A 96 -12.38 6.86 7.36
N PHE A 97 -12.00 6.65 8.62
CA PHE A 97 -12.10 5.36 9.28
C PHE A 97 -13.13 5.39 10.39
N MET A 98 -13.86 4.29 10.56
CA MET A 98 -14.74 4.03 11.68
C MET A 98 -14.10 3.03 12.63
N SER A 99 -14.15 3.29 13.91
CA SER A 99 -13.67 2.36 14.94
C SER A 99 -14.56 1.13 15.08
N LEU A 100 -13.98 0.06 15.64
CA LEU A 100 -14.72 -1.18 15.93
C LEU A 100 -15.87 -0.94 16.90
N ASP A 101 -15.66 -0.16 17.95
CA ASP A 101 -16.67 0.13 18.98
C ASP A 101 -17.83 0.94 18.43
N GLU A 102 -17.55 1.94 17.58
CA GLU A 102 -18.59 2.71 16.91
C GLU A 102 -19.44 1.83 15.99
N LEU A 103 -18.81 0.96 15.19
CA LEU A 103 -19.54 0.04 14.35
C LEU A 103 -20.37 -0.94 15.17
N LYS A 104 -19.80 -1.51 16.24
CA LYS A 104 -20.53 -2.42 17.14
C LYS A 104 -21.81 -1.78 17.69
N ALA A 105 -21.71 -0.56 18.22
CA ALA A 105 -22.86 0.17 18.74
C ALA A 105 -23.96 0.36 17.67
N ARG A 106 -23.57 0.65 16.43
CA ARG A 106 -24.51 0.82 15.30
C ARG A 106 -25.16 -0.51 14.90
N VAL A 107 -24.42 -1.61 14.87
CA VAL A 107 -24.95 -2.95 14.55
C VAL A 107 -25.94 -3.40 15.63
N GLU A 108 -25.64 -3.18 16.91
CA GLU A 108 -26.52 -3.51 18.03
C GLU A 108 -27.82 -2.68 17.98
N ALA A 109 -27.72 -1.38 17.74
CA ALA A 109 -28.87 -0.51 17.60
C ALA A 109 -29.75 -0.90 16.40
N ALA A 110 -29.16 -1.22 15.27
CA ALA A 110 -29.87 -1.65 14.07
C ALA A 110 -30.54 -3.03 14.24
N SER A 111 -29.99 -3.90 15.09
CA SER A 111 -30.59 -5.23 15.37
C SER A 111 -31.85 -5.14 16.21
N ALA A 112 -32.04 -4.04 16.93
CA ALA A 112 -33.22 -3.81 17.79
C ALA A 112 -34.35 -3.03 17.09
N ALA A 113 -34.16 -2.56 15.85
CA ALA A 113 -35.08 -1.69 15.12
C ALA A 113 -35.38 -2.23 13.72
N GLU A 114 -36.52 -1.82 13.16
CA GLU A 114 -36.81 -2.02 11.72
C GLU A 114 -35.85 -1.23 10.85
N PRO A 115 -35.39 -1.80 9.70
CA PRO A 115 -34.46 -1.12 8.80
C PRO A 115 -35.03 0.19 8.25
N THR A 116 -34.21 1.23 8.29
CA THR A 116 -34.55 2.54 7.76
C THR A 116 -33.65 2.93 6.58
N ALA A 117 -34.08 3.94 5.80
CA ALA A 117 -33.28 4.48 4.71
C ALA A 117 -31.97 5.13 5.19
N ASP A 118 -31.89 5.55 6.46
CA ASP A 118 -30.71 6.21 7.05
C ASP A 118 -29.71 5.24 7.68
N ASP A 119 -30.02 3.94 7.69
CA ASP A 119 -29.15 2.93 8.28
C ASP A 119 -27.80 2.84 7.56
N LEU A 120 -26.75 2.61 8.34
CA LEU A 120 -25.43 2.33 7.82
C LEU A 120 -25.43 1.01 7.03
N ILE A 121 -24.99 1.05 5.79
CA ILE A 121 -24.76 -0.15 4.98
C ILE A 121 -23.34 -0.65 5.29
N VAL A 122 -23.23 -1.86 5.82
CA VAL A 122 -21.94 -2.55 5.97
C VAL A 122 -21.69 -3.35 4.70
N LEU A 123 -20.65 -2.98 3.94
CA LEU A 123 -20.27 -3.61 2.69
C LEU A 123 -19.02 -4.45 2.89
N ASP A 124 -19.14 -5.76 2.85
CA ASP A 124 -18.02 -6.69 2.92
C ASP A 124 -17.45 -6.92 1.50
N VAL A 125 -16.19 -6.54 1.30
CA VAL A 125 -15.54 -6.63 -0.01
C VAL A 125 -14.62 -7.83 -0.16
N ARG A 126 -14.69 -8.79 0.77
CA ARG A 126 -13.98 -10.08 0.67
C ARG A 126 -14.63 -10.99 -0.38
N GLU A 127 -13.99 -12.12 -0.64
CA GLU A 127 -14.56 -13.15 -1.48
C GLU A 127 -15.69 -13.91 -0.72
N ARG A 128 -16.54 -14.58 -1.49
CA ARG A 128 -17.76 -15.24 -0.98
C ARG A 128 -17.48 -16.25 0.14
N ASP A 129 -16.47 -17.08 -0.03
CA ASP A 129 -16.09 -18.10 0.96
C ASP A 129 -15.65 -17.48 2.29
N ALA A 130 -14.90 -16.40 2.26
CA ALA A 130 -14.49 -15.65 3.44
C ALA A 130 -15.68 -14.96 4.12
N TYR A 131 -16.61 -14.43 3.34
CA TYR A 131 -17.86 -13.85 3.86
C TYR A 131 -18.73 -14.92 4.54
N GLU A 132 -18.98 -16.03 3.86
CA GLU A 132 -19.83 -17.12 4.37
C GLU A 132 -19.24 -17.82 5.60
N SER A 133 -17.93 -17.84 5.74
CA SER A 133 -17.24 -18.34 6.94
C SER A 133 -17.46 -17.46 8.18
N GLY A 134 -17.73 -16.16 7.98
CA GLY A 134 -18.06 -15.24 9.06
C GLY A 134 -17.98 -13.78 8.63
N HIS A 135 -19.06 -13.04 8.85
CA HIS A 135 -19.22 -11.62 8.49
C HIS A 135 -19.92 -10.82 9.61
N ILE A 136 -19.80 -9.52 9.56
CA ILE A 136 -20.49 -8.59 10.48
C ILE A 136 -22.01 -8.74 10.27
N PRO A 137 -22.82 -8.80 11.32
CA PRO A 137 -24.28 -8.92 11.18
C PRO A 137 -24.83 -7.86 10.23
N ARG A 138 -25.75 -8.26 9.35
CA ARG A 138 -26.37 -7.43 8.30
C ARG A 138 -25.41 -6.88 7.23
N ALA A 139 -24.16 -7.33 7.19
CA ALA A 139 -23.25 -6.97 6.10
C ALA A 139 -23.75 -7.53 4.75
N ARG A 140 -23.56 -6.74 3.70
CA ARG A 140 -23.82 -7.13 2.31
C ARG A 140 -22.51 -7.50 1.64
N LEU A 141 -22.51 -8.58 0.90
CA LEU A 141 -21.34 -9.02 0.13
C LEU A 141 -21.31 -8.31 -1.23
N LEU A 142 -20.22 -7.60 -1.51
CA LEU A 142 -19.87 -7.14 -2.84
C LEU A 142 -18.35 -7.24 -3.01
N PRO A 143 -17.84 -8.33 -3.59
CA PRO A 143 -16.40 -8.56 -3.72
C PRO A 143 -15.68 -7.39 -4.39
N ARG A 144 -14.47 -7.08 -3.92
CA ARG A 144 -13.68 -5.92 -4.40
C ARG A 144 -13.62 -5.85 -5.94
N GLY A 145 -13.44 -6.98 -6.60
CA GLY A 145 -13.34 -7.05 -8.07
C GLY A 145 -14.65 -6.77 -8.81
N GLN A 146 -15.76 -6.56 -8.11
CA GLN A 146 -17.08 -6.33 -8.72
C GLN A 146 -17.64 -4.93 -8.41
N ILE A 147 -16.96 -4.13 -7.59
CA ILE A 147 -17.47 -2.82 -7.14
C ILE A 147 -17.82 -1.93 -8.33
N GLU A 148 -16.88 -1.67 -9.21
CA GLU A 148 -17.03 -0.75 -10.33
C GLU A 148 -18.16 -1.17 -11.30
N LEU A 149 -18.43 -2.48 -11.37
CA LEU A 149 -19.40 -3.05 -12.30
C LEU A 149 -20.82 -3.11 -11.71
N ARG A 150 -20.93 -3.28 -10.38
CA ARG A 150 -22.21 -3.65 -9.76
C ARG A 150 -22.74 -2.65 -8.75
N VAL A 151 -21.90 -1.82 -8.14
CA VAL A 151 -22.30 -0.98 -6.99
C VAL A 151 -23.49 -0.06 -7.33
N ASN A 152 -23.54 0.52 -8.52
CA ASN A 152 -24.65 1.40 -8.92
C ASN A 152 -26.00 0.67 -9.04
N GLN A 153 -25.98 -0.63 -9.27
CA GLN A 153 -27.19 -1.46 -9.30
C GLN A 153 -27.62 -1.92 -7.90
N GLU A 154 -26.64 -2.25 -7.06
CA GLU A 154 -26.89 -2.76 -5.71
C GLU A 154 -27.14 -1.66 -4.68
N LEU A 155 -26.51 -0.50 -4.87
CA LEU A 155 -26.60 0.69 -4.04
C LEU A 155 -26.89 1.92 -4.92
N PRO A 156 -28.11 2.07 -5.43
CA PRO A 156 -28.42 3.12 -6.41
C PRO A 156 -28.42 4.53 -5.83
N ASP A 157 -28.47 4.68 -4.51
CA ASP A 157 -28.42 5.98 -3.84
C ASP A 157 -26.99 6.29 -3.36
N PRO A 158 -26.26 7.22 -4.01
CA PRO A 158 -24.88 7.54 -3.65
C PRO A 158 -24.77 8.37 -2.36
N THR A 159 -25.88 8.81 -1.78
CA THR A 159 -25.90 9.58 -0.53
C THR A 159 -25.92 8.68 0.71
N ARG A 160 -26.13 7.38 0.54
CA ARG A 160 -26.17 6.41 1.66
C ARG A 160 -24.86 6.38 2.43
N ARG A 161 -24.99 6.13 3.72
CA ARG A 161 -23.83 5.88 4.57
C ARG A 161 -23.34 4.46 4.36
N ILE A 162 -22.10 4.31 3.92
CA ILE A 162 -21.48 3.01 3.61
C ILE A 162 -20.22 2.84 4.46
N LEU A 163 -20.15 1.74 5.19
CA LEU A 163 -18.90 1.27 5.78
C LEU A 163 -18.40 0.09 4.95
N VAL A 164 -17.15 0.15 4.53
CA VAL A 164 -16.50 -0.91 3.78
C VAL A 164 -15.59 -1.71 4.71
N CYS A 165 -15.74 -3.03 4.74
CA CYS A 165 -14.85 -3.91 5.49
C CYS A 165 -14.20 -4.97 4.60
N CYS A 166 -13.00 -5.37 4.97
CA CYS A 166 -12.28 -6.53 4.44
C CYS A 166 -11.57 -7.26 5.58
N GLU A 167 -10.65 -8.17 5.30
CA GLU A 167 -10.00 -8.95 6.37
C GLU A 167 -9.08 -8.10 7.27
N LEU A 168 -8.23 -7.23 6.69
CA LEU A 168 -7.18 -6.49 7.41
C LEU A 168 -7.29 -4.97 7.31
N GLY A 169 -8.31 -4.44 6.65
CA GLY A 169 -8.47 -3.00 6.44
C GLY A 169 -7.85 -2.46 5.14
N TYR A 170 -6.88 -3.14 4.52
CA TYR A 170 -6.17 -2.62 3.34
C TYR A 170 -7.04 -2.57 2.08
N VAL A 171 -7.69 -3.67 1.76
CA VAL A 171 -8.56 -3.78 0.57
C VAL A 171 -9.78 -2.88 0.71
N SER A 172 -10.36 -2.78 1.91
CA SER A 172 -11.49 -1.90 2.20
C SER A 172 -11.13 -0.42 2.06
N THR A 173 -9.92 -0.01 2.43
CA THR A 173 -9.44 1.36 2.22
C THR A 173 -9.37 1.71 0.72
N LEU A 174 -8.80 0.82 -0.10
CA LEU A 174 -8.78 1.00 -1.56
C LEU A 174 -10.20 0.98 -2.15
N ALA A 175 -11.07 0.10 -1.68
CA ALA A 175 -12.46 0.02 -2.12
C ALA A 175 -13.27 1.30 -1.78
N ALA A 176 -13.09 1.82 -0.57
CA ALA A 176 -13.72 3.07 -0.15
C ALA A 176 -13.24 4.27 -0.99
N ALA A 177 -11.93 4.33 -1.30
CA ALA A 177 -11.39 5.36 -2.21
C ALA A 177 -12.01 5.25 -3.62
N THR A 178 -12.18 4.04 -4.15
CA THR A 178 -12.87 3.81 -5.43
C THR A 178 -14.33 4.27 -5.37
N LEU A 179 -15.05 3.96 -4.30
CA LEU A 179 -16.44 4.41 -4.13
C LEU A 179 -16.53 5.93 -4.07
N HIS A 180 -15.60 6.62 -3.40
CA HIS A 180 -15.54 8.09 -3.45
C HIS A 180 -15.32 8.62 -4.88
N GLU A 181 -14.44 8.01 -5.66
CA GLU A 181 -14.21 8.35 -7.06
C GLU A 181 -15.44 8.10 -7.93
N MET A 182 -16.29 7.15 -7.57
CA MET A 182 -17.58 6.85 -8.22
C MET A 182 -18.73 7.73 -7.75
N GLY A 183 -18.49 8.70 -6.83
CA GLY A 183 -19.47 9.69 -6.38
C GLY A 183 -20.24 9.33 -5.10
N PHE A 184 -19.89 8.24 -4.41
CA PHE A 184 -20.47 7.92 -3.10
C PHE A 184 -19.81 8.80 -2.03
N ALA A 185 -20.55 9.79 -1.51
CA ALA A 185 -19.99 10.83 -0.65
C ALA A 185 -19.73 10.36 0.81
N ASN A 186 -20.53 9.42 1.29
CA ASN A 186 -20.57 9.04 2.71
C ASN A 186 -19.99 7.63 2.94
N VAL A 187 -18.74 7.42 2.51
CA VAL A 187 -18.07 6.12 2.63
C VAL A 187 -16.93 6.19 3.64
N VAL A 188 -16.87 5.21 4.53
CA VAL A 188 -15.80 5.03 5.51
C VAL A 188 -15.25 3.60 5.44
N ALA A 189 -14.02 3.38 5.89
CA ALA A 189 -13.44 2.05 6.02
C ALA A 189 -13.42 1.61 7.49
N LEU A 190 -13.59 0.29 7.74
CA LEU A 190 -13.44 -0.27 9.07
C LEU A 190 -11.96 -0.35 9.45
N ASP A 191 -11.59 0.26 10.58
CA ASP A 191 -10.24 0.14 11.11
C ASP A 191 -9.95 -1.30 11.54
N GLY A 192 -8.80 -1.85 11.10
CA GLY A 192 -8.37 -3.22 11.40
C GLY A 192 -9.16 -4.36 10.76
N GLY A 193 -10.32 -4.08 10.15
CA GLY A 193 -11.13 -5.04 9.40
C GLY A 193 -11.72 -6.19 10.24
N MET A 194 -12.13 -7.26 9.55
CA MET A 194 -12.76 -8.45 10.15
C MET A 194 -11.85 -9.17 11.14
N LYS A 195 -10.54 -9.16 10.93
CA LYS A 195 -9.60 -9.76 11.89
C LYS A 195 -9.69 -9.07 13.23
N ALA A 196 -9.63 -7.75 13.27
CA ALA A 196 -9.74 -6.99 14.51
C ALA A 196 -11.12 -7.12 15.14
N TRP A 197 -12.21 -7.16 14.33
CA TRP A 197 -13.59 -7.41 14.78
C TRP A 197 -13.71 -8.74 15.52
N ARG A 198 -13.15 -9.83 14.95
CA ARG A 198 -13.15 -11.15 15.59
C ARG A 198 -12.29 -11.20 16.86
N VAL A 199 -11.12 -10.57 16.85
CA VAL A 199 -10.24 -10.50 18.02
C VAL A 199 -10.92 -9.76 19.19
N ALA A 200 -11.69 -8.73 18.90
CA ALA A 200 -12.49 -8.00 19.89
C ALA A 200 -13.69 -8.83 20.45
N GLY A 201 -13.94 -10.01 19.90
CA GLY A 201 -15.07 -10.89 20.33
C GLY A 201 -16.43 -10.37 19.93
N TYR A 202 -16.52 -9.54 18.89
CA TYR A 202 -17.80 -8.96 18.45
C TYR A 202 -18.62 -9.92 17.61
N PRO A 203 -19.94 -9.70 17.51
CA PRO A 203 -20.87 -10.65 16.87
C PRO A 203 -20.51 -10.94 15.41
N VAL A 204 -20.57 -12.21 15.02
CA VAL A 204 -20.31 -12.69 13.67
C VAL A 204 -21.45 -13.60 13.23
N ASN A 205 -22.00 -13.35 12.07
CA ASN A 205 -22.92 -14.25 11.37
C ASN A 205 -22.16 -15.12 10.38
N SER A 206 -22.69 -16.27 10.03
CA SER A 206 -22.14 -17.18 9.02
C SER A 206 -23.22 -17.64 8.04
N GLY A 207 -22.81 -18.11 6.87
CA GLY A 207 -23.71 -18.53 5.81
C GLY A 207 -23.87 -17.52 4.70
N ALA A 208 -24.67 -17.87 3.69
CA ALA A 208 -24.94 -16.98 2.56
C ALA A 208 -25.73 -15.74 3.00
N GLN A 209 -25.60 -14.68 2.21
CA GLN A 209 -26.45 -13.49 2.36
C GLN A 209 -27.90 -13.87 2.17
N ALA A 210 -28.77 -13.55 3.13
CA ALA A 210 -30.20 -13.75 3.07
C ALA A 210 -30.86 -12.77 2.08
#